data_557135c6fc504fb8df70f907ddcc5bf2
#
_entry.id   557135c6fc504fb8df70f907ddcc5bf2
#
_cell.length_a   1.000
_cell.length_b   1.000
_cell.length_c   1.000
_cell.angle_alpha   90.00
_cell.angle_beta   90.00
_cell.angle_gamma   90.00
#
_symmetry.space_group_name_H-M   'P 1'
#
loop_
_entity.id
_entity.type
_entity.pdbx_description
1 polymer ?
#
loop_
_entity_poly.entity_id
_entity_poly.type
_entity_poly.pdbx_seq_one_letter_code
_entity_poly.pdbx_strand_id
1 'polypeptide(L)'
;MASWQAEYPPRLNHPRTSVFAGNHGIAKYEVSAFPSSVTSEMVKNFVEGGAAVNQLCKTFDADLRVYELGLEQPTSDFTKEPAMTEEECVRAMAYGMMAIEPGFDIICLGEMGIGNTTSAAAISMALFGGTAKDWVGRGTGINSETLERKIELVQKAVELHLAETKDPLSLFAALGGLELAAIVGAIVAARLARVPVILDGFACTVSASVLFAIDPTTVDHCLVAHRSVEPGHSRLLELMRKEPVLDLGLRLGEATGATLAIGTVSYTHLR
;
A
#
# COMPACT_ATOMS: atom_id res chain seq x y z
N MET A 1 -18.62 -6.94 -5.26
CA MET A 1 -18.86 -5.82 -6.21
C MET A 1 -20.33 -5.39 -6.23
N ALA A 2 -21.27 -6.22 -6.65
CA ALA A 2 -22.69 -5.84 -6.81
C ALA A 2 -23.29 -5.09 -5.60
N SER A 3 -23.04 -5.59 -4.37
CA SER A 3 -23.53 -4.95 -3.14
C SER A 3 -22.99 -3.52 -2.92
N TRP A 4 -21.75 -3.27 -3.32
CA TRP A 4 -21.13 -1.95 -3.18
C TRP A 4 -21.57 -1.00 -4.27
N GLN A 5 -21.66 -1.46 -5.52
CA GLN A 5 -22.16 -0.67 -6.64
C GLN A 5 -23.68 -0.46 -6.57
N ALA A 6 -24.38 -1.26 -5.74
CA ALA A 6 -25.85 -1.32 -5.71
C ALA A 6 -26.47 -1.61 -7.09
N GLU A 7 -25.79 -2.47 -7.88
CA GLU A 7 -26.17 -2.82 -9.26
C GLU A 7 -25.93 -4.31 -9.54
N TYR A 8 -26.85 -4.92 -10.28
CA TYR A 8 -26.73 -6.32 -10.71
C TYR A 8 -27.12 -6.48 -12.18
N PRO A 9 -26.27 -7.09 -13.03
CA PRO A 9 -24.89 -7.50 -12.73
C PRO A 9 -23.97 -6.29 -12.41
N PRO A 10 -22.90 -6.50 -11.65
CA PRO A 10 -21.97 -5.41 -11.34
C PRO A 10 -21.23 -4.95 -12.61
N ARG A 11 -20.84 -3.68 -12.65
CA ARG A 11 -20.10 -3.11 -13.79
C ARG A 11 -18.58 -3.19 -13.56
N LEU A 12 -17.85 -3.39 -14.64
CA LEU A 12 -16.39 -3.34 -14.71
C LEU A 12 -15.95 -2.83 -16.10
N ASN A 13 -16.47 -1.67 -16.49
CA ASN A 13 -16.22 -1.08 -17.82
C ASN A 13 -15.14 -0.01 -17.76
N HIS A 14 -14.93 0.59 -16.57
CA HIS A 14 -14.02 1.70 -16.37
C HIS A 14 -13.14 1.46 -15.14
N PRO A 15 -12.20 0.47 -15.16
CA PRO A 15 -11.27 0.25 -14.10
C PRO A 15 -10.21 1.36 -14.06
N ARG A 16 -9.86 1.83 -12.86
CA ARG A 16 -8.77 2.77 -12.62
C ARG A 16 -7.64 2.08 -11.86
N THR A 17 -6.41 2.28 -12.28
CA THR A 17 -5.20 1.94 -11.53
C THR A 17 -4.53 3.22 -11.06
N SER A 18 -4.32 3.35 -9.76
CA SER A 18 -3.69 4.50 -9.11
C SER A 18 -2.44 4.05 -8.38
N VAL A 19 -1.29 4.61 -8.75
CA VAL A 19 0.01 4.39 -8.10
C VAL A 19 0.39 5.65 -7.33
N PHE A 20 0.57 5.53 -6.03
CA PHE A 20 1.04 6.60 -5.18
C PHE A 20 2.54 6.44 -4.93
N ALA A 21 3.32 7.50 -5.15
CA ALA A 21 4.78 7.48 -5.03
C ALA A 21 5.27 8.42 -3.94
N GLY A 22 6.10 7.92 -3.02
CA GLY A 22 6.68 8.70 -1.93
C GLY A 22 8.03 8.15 -1.50
N ASN A 23 8.85 8.98 -0.87
CA ASN A 23 10.17 8.61 -0.36
C ASN A 23 10.19 8.52 1.17
N HIS A 24 10.98 7.58 1.69
CA HIS A 24 11.08 7.27 3.11
C HIS A 24 12.45 7.62 3.68
N GLY A 25 12.48 8.32 4.82
CA GLY A 25 13.72 8.64 5.52
C GLY A 25 14.51 7.44 6.02
N ILE A 26 13.82 6.30 6.23
CA ILE A 26 14.47 5.03 6.60
C ILE A 26 15.36 4.47 5.48
N ALA A 27 15.17 4.87 4.22
CA ALA A 27 15.96 4.42 3.09
C ALA A 27 17.45 4.74 3.22
N LYS A 28 17.81 5.76 4.00
CA LYS A 28 19.22 6.12 4.30
C LYS A 28 20.03 5.02 4.97
N TYR A 29 19.37 4.04 5.58
CA TYR A 29 20.02 2.87 6.19
C TYR A 29 20.19 1.70 5.23
N GLU A 30 20.00 1.96 3.92
CA GLU A 30 20.16 0.94 2.87
C GLU A 30 19.32 -0.33 3.12
N VAL A 31 18.07 -0.13 3.54
CA VAL A 31 17.09 -1.21 3.81
C VAL A 31 16.48 -1.82 2.53
N SER A 32 16.90 -1.35 1.39
CA SER A 32 16.50 -1.82 0.05
C SER A 32 17.73 -2.11 -0.80
N ALA A 33 17.59 -2.96 -1.81
CA ALA A 33 18.63 -3.20 -2.81
C ALA A 33 18.85 -2.01 -3.76
N PHE A 34 17.93 -1.04 -3.75
CA PHE A 34 17.96 0.14 -4.61
C PHE A 34 18.02 1.43 -3.79
N PRO A 35 18.71 2.47 -4.29
CA PRO A 35 18.73 3.78 -3.67
C PRO A 35 17.38 4.49 -3.83
N SER A 36 17.08 5.48 -2.97
CA SER A 36 15.82 6.24 -2.99
C SER A 36 15.57 7.00 -4.30
N SER A 37 16.63 7.33 -5.08
CA SER A 37 16.48 7.94 -6.41
C SER A 37 15.66 7.11 -7.39
N VAL A 38 15.61 5.78 -7.20
CA VAL A 38 14.84 4.87 -8.05
C VAL A 38 13.34 5.19 -7.98
N THR A 39 12.84 5.74 -6.88
CA THR A 39 11.42 6.16 -6.81
C THR A 39 11.07 7.18 -7.91
N SER A 40 11.87 8.23 -8.07
CA SER A 40 11.63 9.24 -9.10
C SER A 40 11.89 8.72 -10.53
N GLU A 41 12.84 7.81 -10.70
CA GLU A 41 13.08 7.13 -11.99
C GLU A 41 11.88 6.26 -12.38
N MET A 42 11.29 5.55 -11.43
CA MET A 42 10.08 4.76 -11.67
C MET A 42 8.86 5.62 -11.99
N VAL A 43 8.70 6.77 -11.34
CA VAL A 43 7.63 7.70 -11.70
C VAL A 43 7.75 8.15 -13.16
N LYS A 44 8.95 8.49 -13.61
CA LYS A 44 9.20 8.79 -15.03
C LYS A 44 8.87 7.61 -15.94
N ASN A 45 9.27 6.40 -15.54
CA ASN A 45 8.98 5.18 -16.29
C ASN A 45 7.46 4.90 -16.42
N PHE A 46 6.69 5.19 -15.36
CA PHE A 46 5.22 5.10 -15.43
C PHE A 46 4.64 6.12 -16.43
N VAL A 47 5.12 7.35 -16.42
CA VAL A 47 4.67 8.42 -17.30
C VAL A 47 5.02 8.10 -18.76
N GLU A 48 6.22 7.56 -19.01
CA GLU A 48 6.71 7.19 -20.33
C GLU A 48 6.09 5.88 -20.87
N GLY A 49 5.35 5.16 -20.03
CA GLY A 49 4.65 3.93 -20.44
C GLY A 49 5.52 2.67 -20.47
N GLY A 50 6.70 2.70 -19.83
CA GLY A 50 7.69 1.62 -19.85
C GLY A 50 7.51 0.55 -18.77
N ALA A 51 6.78 0.83 -17.70
CA ALA A 51 6.63 -0.06 -16.57
C ALA A 51 5.67 -1.22 -16.84
N ALA A 52 5.78 -2.29 -16.03
CA ALA A 52 4.91 -3.45 -16.12
C ALA A 52 3.42 -3.10 -15.96
N VAL A 53 3.10 -2.19 -15.02
CA VAL A 53 1.72 -1.73 -14.81
C VAL A 53 1.14 -1.05 -16.04
N ASN A 54 1.94 -0.32 -16.82
CA ASN A 54 1.48 0.29 -18.09
C ASN A 54 1.01 -0.77 -19.09
N GLN A 55 1.72 -1.91 -19.19
CA GLN A 55 1.35 -2.99 -20.09
C GLN A 55 0.08 -3.70 -19.62
N LEU A 56 -0.05 -3.90 -18.31
CA LEU A 56 -1.25 -4.49 -17.71
C LEU A 56 -2.47 -3.57 -17.90
N CYS A 57 -2.32 -2.26 -17.68
CA CYS A 57 -3.38 -1.29 -17.91
C CYS A 57 -3.86 -1.30 -19.37
N LYS A 58 -2.95 -1.39 -20.33
CA LYS A 58 -3.31 -1.56 -21.76
C LYS A 58 -4.06 -2.86 -22.02
N THR A 59 -3.67 -3.95 -21.35
CA THR A 59 -4.28 -5.27 -21.55
C THR A 59 -5.70 -5.33 -21.00
N PHE A 60 -5.96 -4.66 -19.88
CA PHE A 60 -7.26 -4.69 -19.19
C PHE A 60 -8.10 -3.42 -19.38
N ASP A 61 -7.69 -2.53 -20.30
CA ASP A 61 -8.34 -1.25 -20.57
C ASP A 61 -8.57 -0.41 -19.30
N ALA A 62 -7.54 -0.40 -18.43
CA ALA A 62 -7.55 0.36 -17.19
C ALA A 62 -6.86 1.70 -17.37
N ASP A 63 -7.45 2.77 -16.84
CA ASP A 63 -6.84 4.09 -16.80
C ASP A 63 -5.76 4.14 -15.71
N LEU A 64 -4.53 4.52 -16.06
CA LEU A 64 -3.41 4.63 -15.12
C LEU A 64 -3.22 6.07 -14.69
N ARG A 65 -3.18 6.29 -13.38
CA ARG A 65 -2.77 7.55 -12.76
C ARG A 65 -1.63 7.34 -11.78
N VAL A 66 -0.67 8.26 -11.80
CA VAL A 66 0.47 8.29 -10.87
C VAL A 66 0.39 9.57 -10.06
N TYR A 67 0.50 9.44 -8.74
CA TYR A 67 0.39 10.52 -7.79
C TYR A 67 1.70 10.65 -7.02
N GLU A 68 2.38 11.78 -7.19
CA GLU A 68 3.65 12.07 -6.52
C GLU A 68 3.39 12.79 -5.21
N LEU A 69 4.01 12.31 -4.12
CA LEU A 69 3.90 12.89 -2.79
C LEU A 69 5.29 13.30 -2.29
N GLY A 70 5.71 14.50 -2.68
CA GLY A 70 6.91 15.13 -2.13
C GLY A 70 8.20 14.32 -2.31
N LEU A 71 8.47 13.80 -3.51
CA LEU A 71 9.63 12.92 -3.77
C LEU A 71 10.97 13.53 -3.35
N GLU A 72 11.09 14.86 -3.41
CA GLU A 72 12.29 15.61 -2.97
C GLU A 72 12.37 15.77 -1.44
N GLN A 73 11.30 15.46 -0.73
CA GLN A 73 11.18 15.59 0.72
C GLN A 73 10.74 14.28 1.32
N PRO A 74 11.65 13.32 1.52
CA PRO A 74 11.31 12.05 2.16
C PRO A 74 10.79 12.28 3.59
N THR A 75 10.00 11.35 4.10
CA THR A 75 9.58 11.37 5.51
C THR A 75 10.79 11.42 6.46
N SER A 76 10.58 11.82 7.70
CA SER A 76 11.62 11.76 8.73
C SER A 76 12.05 10.32 9.05
N ASP A 77 13.16 10.19 9.75
CA ASP A 77 13.69 8.92 10.23
C ASP A 77 12.90 8.42 11.43
N PHE A 78 11.98 7.52 11.20
CA PHE A 78 11.10 6.99 12.23
C PHE A 78 11.82 6.16 13.34
N THR A 79 13.14 5.92 13.22
CA THR A 79 13.93 5.35 14.31
C THR A 79 14.38 6.40 15.35
N LYS A 80 14.06 7.69 15.13
CA LYS A 80 14.45 8.83 15.97
C LYS A 80 13.31 9.75 16.32
N GLU A 81 12.40 9.97 15.38
CA GLU A 81 11.26 10.88 15.49
C GLU A 81 10.11 10.36 14.60
N PRO A 82 8.86 10.84 14.71
CA PRO A 82 7.78 10.43 13.82
C PRO A 82 8.12 10.65 12.35
N ALA A 83 7.76 9.69 11.48
CA ALA A 83 7.96 9.78 10.03
C ALA A 83 7.28 11.02 9.43
N MET A 84 6.09 11.32 9.91
CA MET A 84 5.25 12.43 9.48
C MET A 84 4.68 13.13 10.72
N THR A 85 4.47 14.43 10.64
CA THR A 85 3.57 15.12 11.55
C THR A 85 2.12 14.70 11.28
N GLU A 86 1.23 14.91 12.24
CA GLU A 86 -0.20 14.66 12.05
C GLU A 86 -0.75 15.46 10.85
N GLU A 87 -0.33 16.71 10.69
CA GLU A 87 -0.75 17.56 9.58
C GLU A 87 -0.28 17.01 8.21
N GLU A 88 0.96 16.54 8.10
CA GLU A 88 1.47 15.92 6.88
C GLU A 88 0.72 14.64 6.54
N CYS A 89 0.45 13.78 7.53
CA CYS A 89 -0.31 12.56 7.37
C CYS A 89 -1.74 12.85 6.86
N VAL A 90 -2.46 13.77 7.53
CA VAL A 90 -3.82 14.17 7.14
C VAL A 90 -3.84 14.79 5.74
N ARG A 91 -2.85 15.63 5.40
CA ARG A 91 -2.74 16.24 4.06
C ARG A 91 -2.51 15.20 2.99
N ALA A 92 -1.65 14.21 3.24
CA ALA A 92 -1.43 13.10 2.33
C ALA A 92 -2.69 12.23 2.15
N MET A 93 -3.42 11.94 3.25
CA MET A 93 -4.72 11.27 3.17
C MET A 93 -5.72 12.07 2.32
N ALA A 94 -5.83 13.37 2.56
CA ALA A 94 -6.72 14.25 1.78
C ALA A 94 -6.35 14.26 0.29
N TYR A 95 -5.06 14.26 -0.04
CA TYR A 95 -4.59 14.15 -1.41
C TYR A 95 -5.00 12.81 -2.04
N GLY A 96 -4.87 11.71 -1.30
CA GLY A 96 -5.31 10.40 -1.75
C GLY A 96 -6.82 10.31 -1.99
N MET A 97 -7.63 11.01 -1.18
CA MET A 97 -9.08 11.08 -1.40
C MET A 97 -9.44 11.68 -2.76
N MET A 98 -8.63 12.62 -3.28
CA MET A 98 -8.84 13.26 -4.57
C MET A 98 -8.64 12.30 -5.76
N ALA A 99 -8.01 11.14 -5.55
CA ALA A 99 -7.88 10.12 -6.60
C ALA A 99 -9.20 9.42 -6.94
N ILE A 100 -10.24 9.61 -6.11
CA ILE A 100 -11.56 9.03 -6.32
C ILE A 100 -12.44 10.05 -7.01
N GLU A 101 -12.54 9.94 -8.32
CA GLU A 101 -13.39 10.75 -9.18
C GLU A 101 -14.63 9.95 -9.60
N PRO A 102 -15.75 10.62 -9.96
CA PRO A 102 -16.91 9.93 -10.53
C PRO A 102 -16.59 9.21 -11.84
N GLY A 103 -17.18 8.05 -12.05
CA GLY A 103 -17.14 7.35 -13.34
C GLY A 103 -16.31 6.08 -13.38
N PHE A 104 -15.62 5.71 -12.29
CA PHE A 104 -14.97 4.39 -12.23
C PHE A 104 -15.90 3.35 -11.61
N ASP A 105 -15.74 2.13 -12.08
CA ASP A 105 -16.44 0.98 -11.54
C ASP A 105 -15.65 0.27 -10.44
N ILE A 106 -14.32 0.37 -10.48
CA ILE A 106 -13.37 -0.23 -9.53
C ILE A 106 -12.06 0.55 -9.55
N ILE A 107 -11.38 0.59 -8.40
CA ILE A 107 -10.04 1.17 -8.32
C ILE A 107 -9.02 0.15 -7.82
N CYS A 108 -7.90 0.06 -8.53
CA CYS A 108 -6.70 -0.68 -8.11
C CYS A 108 -5.73 0.29 -7.46
N LEU A 109 -5.31 0.01 -6.23
CA LEU A 109 -4.37 0.85 -5.47
C LEU A 109 -3.01 0.16 -5.38
N GLY A 110 -1.97 0.90 -5.76
CA GLY A 110 -0.60 0.48 -5.66
C GLY A 110 0.30 1.62 -5.18
N GLU A 111 1.54 1.29 -4.94
CA GLU A 111 2.52 2.19 -4.36
C GLU A 111 3.88 2.08 -5.06
N MET A 112 4.69 3.12 -4.90
CA MET A 112 6.11 3.13 -5.23
C MET A 112 6.86 3.95 -4.18
N GLY A 113 7.78 3.30 -3.44
CA GLY A 113 8.58 4.01 -2.44
C GLY A 113 9.71 3.15 -1.90
N ILE A 114 10.96 3.55 -2.15
CA ILE A 114 12.11 2.82 -1.61
C ILE A 114 12.12 2.94 -0.09
N GLY A 115 12.02 1.78 0.59
CA GLY A 115 11.94 1.69 2.06
C GLY A 115 10.53 1.44 2.60
N ASN A 116 9.49 1.54 1.80
CA ASN A 116 8.10 1.40 2.23
C ASN A 116 7.75 0.05 2.87
N THR A 117 8.36 -1.06 2.44
CA THR A 117 8.15 -2.37 3.09
C THR A 117 8.74 -2.42 4.51
N THR A 118 9.71 -1.55 4.83
CA THR A 118 10.22 -1.38 6.21
C THR A 118 9.19 -0.65 7.06
N SER A 119 8.63 0.44 6.54
CA SER A 119 7.52 1.17 7.14
C SER A 119 6.30 0.26 7.33
N ALA A 120 5.91 -0.49 6.31
CA ALA A 120 4.80 -1.44 6.38
C ALA A 120 5.00 -2.50 7.48
N ALA A 121 6.21 -3.05 7.61
CA ALA A 121 6.52 -4.00 8.66
C ALA A 121 6.44 -3.37 10.06
N ALA A 122 6.90 -2.13 10.23
CA ALA A 122 6.83 -1.39 11.48
C ALA A 122 5.38 -1.10 11.90
N ILE A 123 4.55 -0.62 10.97
CA ILE A 123 3.11 -0.39 11.20
C ILE A 123 2.42 -1.70 11.62
N SER A 124 2.67 -2.79 10.88
CA SER A 124 2.06 -4.08 11.16
C SER A 124 2.42 -4.61 12.55
N MET A 125 3.70 -4.50 12.94
CA MET A 125 4.15 -4.88 14.27
C MET A 125 3.53 -4.01 15.36
N ALA A 126 3.45 -2.69 15.14
CA ALA A 126 2.89 -1.76 16.11
C ALA A 126 1.39 -2.00 16.34
N LEU A 127 0.62 -2.29 15.28
CA LEU A 127 -0.82 -2.50 15.36
C LEU A 127 -1.22 -3.91 15.83
N PHE A 128 -0.47 -4.93 15.42
CA PHE A 128 -0.89 -6.33 15.62
C PHE A 128 0.06 -7.15 16.50
N GLY A 129 1.13 -6.53 17.01
CA GLY A 129 2.09 -7.19 17.90
C GLY A 129 2.99 -8.21 17.18
N GLY A 130 3.59 -9.10 17.94
CA GLY A 130 4.61 -10.02 17.45
C GLY A 130 6.00 -9.42 17.52
N THR A 131 6.95 -10.00 16.79
CA THR A 131 8.34 -9.54 16.69
C THR A 131 8.61 -8.95 15.31
N ALA A 132 9.65 -8.13 15.17
CA ALA A 132 10.03 -7.59 13.86
C ALA A 132 10.32 -8.70 12.82
N LYS A 133 10.82 -9.87 13.26
CA LYS A 133 11.05 -11.03 12.39
C LYS A 133 9.78 -11.61 11.76
N ASP A 134 8.63 -11.46 12.41
CA ASP A 134 7.35 -11.94 11.92
C ASP A 134 6.84 -11.10 10.72
N TRP A 135 7.31 -9.85 10.60
CA TRP A 135 6.78 -8.87 9.67
C TRP A 135 7.76 -8.46 8.58
N VAL A 136 9.08 -8.48 8.90
CA VAL A 136 10.12 -8.01 7.98
C VAL A 136 10.47 -9.07 6.95
N GLY A 137 10.43 -8.68 5.69
CA GLY A 137 10.85 -9.49 4.56
C GLY A 137 11.98 -8.87 3.75
N ARG A 138 12.39 -9.57 2.69
CA ARG A 138 13.51 -9.19 1.83
C ARG A 138 13.18 -8.04 0.86
N GLY A 139 11.92 -7.60 0.77
CA GLY A 139 11.51 -6.53 -0.13
C GLY A 139 12.00 -6.76 -1.56
N THR A 140 12.83 -5.84 -2.04
CA THR A 140 13.41 -5.86 -3.38
C THR A 140 14.51 -6.93 -3.58
N GLY A 141 14.81 -7.75 -2.58
CA GLY A 141 15.78 -8.85 -2.69
C GLY A 141 17.11 -8.61 -1.96
N ILE A 142 17.05 -7.97 -0.80
CA ILE A 142 18.23 -7.71 0.05
C ILE A 142 18.89 -8.99 0.57
N ASN A 143 20.19 -8.91 0.86
CA ASN A 143 20.96 -9.98 1.47
C ASN A 143 20.62 -10.18 2.97
N SER A 144 21.21 -11.20 3.61
CA SER A 144 20.88 -11.54 4.98
C SER A 144 21.36 -10.51 5.99
N GLU A 145 22.50 -9.86 5.77
CA GLU A 145 23.02 -8.79 6.64
C GLU A 145 22.09 -7.57 6.64
N THR A 146 21.64 -7.14 5.46
CA THR A 146 20.68 -6.05 5.33
C THR A 146 19.33 -6.43 5.94
N LEU A 147 18.92 -7.71 5.83
CA LEU A 147 17.69 -8.19 6.46
C LEU A 147 17.73 -8.07 7.99
N GLU A 148 18.83 -8.50 8.62
CA GLU A 148 19.00 -8.37 10.09
C GLU A 148 18.99 -6.89 10.51
N ARG A 149 19.70 -6.03 9.80
CA ARG A 149 19.66 -4.58 10.04
C ARG A 149 18.24 -4.01 9.93
N LYS A 150 17.48 -4.43 8.92
CA LYS A 150 16.09 -4.02 8.74
C LYS A 150 15.21 -4.46 9.90
N ILE A 151 15.41 -5.68 10.43
CA ILE A 151 14.71 -6.20 11.60
C ILE A 151 15.02 -5.35 12.84
N GLU A 152 16.29 -5.03 13.10
CA GLU A 152 16.71 -4.20 14.23
C GLU A 152 16.11 -2.79 14.17
N LEU A 153 16.10 -2.17 12.99
CA LEU A 153 15.51 -0.84 12.77
C LEU A 153 14.02 -0.84 13.05
N VAL A 154 13.28 -1.84 12.54
CA VAL A 154 11.84 -1.98 12.79
C VAL A 154 11.57 -2.18 14.29
N GLN A 155 12.32 -3.08 14.97
CA GLN A 155 12.14 -3.31 16.39
C GLN A 155 12.33 -2.03 17.19
N LYS A 156 13.45 -1.32 16.96
CA LYS A 156 13.77 -0.06 17.62
C LYS A 156 12.70 1.01 17.40
N ALA A 157 12.24 1.17 16.17
CA ALA A 157 11.24 2.18 15.85
C ALA A 157 9.90 1.90 16.52
N VAL A 158 9.46 0.65 16.50
CA VAL A 158 8.19 0.27 17.12
C VAL A 158 8.24 0.45 18.64
N GLU A 159 9.34 0.07 19.29
CA GLU A 159 9.53 0.29 20.74
C GLU A 159 9.47 1.78 21.08
N LEU A 160 10.11 2.64 20.27
CA LEU A 160 10.12 4.09 20.47
C LEU A 160 8.68 4.65 20.43
N HIS A 161 7.94 4.36 19.38
CA HIS A 161 6.64 5.00 19.17
C HIS A 161 5.50 4.35 19.95
N LEU A 162 5.58 3.06 20.30
CA LEU A 162 4.62 2.41 21.21
C LEU A 162 4.71 2.91 22.65
N ALA A 163 5.83 3.52 23.04
CA ALA A 163 5.96 4.19 24.34
C ALA A 163 5.14 5.50 24.41
N GLU A 164 4.91 6.15 23.27
CA GLU A 164 4.25 7.45 23.16
C GLU A 164 2.73 7.31 22.93
N THR A 165 2.31 6.36 22.09
CA THR A 165 0.91 6.20 21.72
C THR A 165 0.54 4.76 21.38
N LYS A 166 -0.78 4.46 21.48
CA LYS A 166 -1.38 3.21 20.97
C LYS A 166 -2.52 3.48 19.98
N ASP A 167 -2.75 4.74 19.68
CA ASP A 167 -3.75 5.13 18.68
C ASP A 167 -3.28 4.71 17.27
N PRO A 168 -4.10 3.97 16.50
CA PRO A 168 -3.69 3.47 15.18
C PRO A 168 -3.27 4.56 14.19
N LEU A 169 -3.94 5.71 14.18
CA LEU A 169 -3.59 6.81 13.27
C LEU A 169 -2.30 7.51 13.69
N SER A 170 -2.11 7.72 14.99
CA SER A 170 -0.87 8.30 15.52
C SER A 170 0.34 7.39 15.27
N LEU A 171 0.19 6.08 15.47
CA LEU A 171 1.22 5.09 15.12
C LEU A 171 1.50 5.08 13.61
N PHE A 172 0.46 5.21 12.80
CA PHE A 172 0.60 5.29 11.37
C PHE A 172 1.33 6.56 10.91
N ALA A 173 1.02 7.72 11.50
CA ALA A 173 1.77 8.96 11.24
C ALA A 173 3.25 8.80 11.63
N ALA A 174 3.51 8.14 12.77
CA ALA A 174 4.86 7.96 13.28
C ALA A 174 5.72 6.97 12.47
N LEU A 175 5.14 5.92 11.89
CA LEU A 175 5.86 4.81 11.25
C LEU A 175 5.60 4.71 9.73
N GLY A 176 4.65 5.49 9.21
CA GLY A 176 4.14 5.38 7.84
C GLY A 176 4.97 6.08 6.77
N GLY A 177 4.27 6.48 5.73
CA GLY A 177 4.81 7.20 4.58
C GLY A 177 3.70 7.97 3.87
N LEU A 178 4.07 9.01 3.12
CA LEU A 178 3.09 9.88 2.47
C LEU A 178 2.23 9.12 1.45
N GLU A 179 2.82 8.22 0.66
CA GLU A 179 2.11 7.41 -0.31
C GLU A 179 1.18 6.39 0.37
N LEU A 180 1.60 5.83 1.51
CA LEU A 180 0.76 4.93 2.30
C LEU A 180 -0.43 5.68 2.90
N ALA A 181 -0.21 6.92 3.36
CA ALA A 181 -1.28 7.79 3.87
C ALA A 181 -2.27 8.18 2.76
N ALA A 182 -1.78 8.46 1.55
CA ALA A 182 -2.65 8.71 0.40
C ALA A 182 -3.52 7.48 0.07
N ILE A 183 -2.96 6.27 0.14
CA ILE A 183 -3.73 5.03 -0.04
C ILE A 183 -4.84 4.91 1.02
N VAL A 184 -4.56 5.21 2.29
CA VAL A 184 -5.60 5.24 3.35
C VAL A 184 -6.73 6.20 2.98
N GLY A 185 -6.38 7.42 2.54
CA GLY A 185 -7.35 8.41 2.09
C GLY A 185 -8.18 7.93 0.89
N ALA A 186 -7.54 7.33 -0.11
CA ALA A 186 -8.21 6.76 -1.29
C ALA A 186 -9.20 5.64 -0.90
N ILE A 187 -8.85 4.77 0.04
CA ILE A 187 -9.73 3.71 0.56
C ILE A 187 -10.98 4.33 1.21
N VAL A 188 -10.82 5.35 2.05
CA VAL A 188 -11.94 6.04 2.70
C VAL A 188 -12.87 6.69 1.67
N ALA A 189 -12.30 7.43 0.70
CA ALA A 189 -13.09 8.07 -0.34
C ALA A 189 -13.81 7.06 -1.25
N ALA A 190 -13.15 5.96 -1.61
CA ALA A 190 -13.75 4.88 -2.40
C ALA A 190 -14.96 4.25 -1.66
N ARG A 191 -14.84 4.06 -0.33
CA ARG A 191 -15.95 3.59 0.49
C ARG A 191 -17.15 4.54 0.44
N LEU A 192 -16.91 5.84 0.60
CA LEU A 192 -17.95 6.86 0.54
C LEU A 192 -18.61 6.94 -0.84
N ALA A 193 -17.81 6.79 -1.90
CA ALA A 193 -18.27 6.77 -3.29
C ALA A 193 -18.88 5.42 -3.72
N ARG A 194 -18.85 4.40 -2.86
CA ARG A 194 -19.29 3.03 -3.16
C ARG A 194 -18.52 2.35 -4.30
N VAL A 195 -17.26 2.72 -4.46
CA VAL A 195 -16.34 2.13 -5.42
C VAL A 195 -15.58 0.97 -4.77
N PRO A 196 -15.65 -0.26 -5.31
CA PRO A 196 -14.83 -1.36 -4.84
C PRO A 196 -13.34 -1.07 -5.05
N VAL A 197 -12.51 -1.53 -4.10
CA VAL A 197 -11.06 -1.37 -4.14
C VAL A 197 -10.37 -2.70 -4.31
N ILE A 198 -9.35 -2.77 -5.16
CA ILE A 198 -8.37 -3.87 -5.21
C ILE A 198 -7.05 -3.34 -4.66
N LEU A 199 -6.63 -3.86 -3.51
CA LEU A 199 -5.32 -3.57 -2.90
C LEU A 199 -4.25 -4.44 -3.54
N ASP A 200 -3.12 -3.87 -3.94
CA ASP A 200 -2.05 -4.61 -4.59
C ASP A 200 -1.43 -5.69 -3.66
N GLY A 201 -0.36 -5.38 -2.99
CA GLY A 201 0.40 -6.31 -2.16
C GLY A 201 0.48 -5.89 -0.69
N PHE A 202 1.62 -6.19 -0.05
CA PHE A 202 1.81 -6.01 1.39
C PHE A 202 1.62 -4.56 1.84
N ALA A 203 2.31 -3.59 1.23
CA ALA A 203 2.26 -2.20 1.66
C ALA A 203 0.85 -1.58 1.52
N CYS A 204 0.14 -1.87 0.43
CA CYS A 204 -1.25 -1.44 0.25
C CYS A 204 -2.20 -2.10 1.26
N THR A 205 -2.00 -3.39 1.57
CA THR A 205 -2.79 -4.09 2.59
C THR A 205 -2.51 -3.53 3.98
N VAL A 206 -1.26 -3.14 4.28
CA VAL A 206 -0.91 -2.46 5.54
C VAL A 206 -1.61 -1.11 5.65
N SER A 207 -1.68 -0.31 4.58
CA SER A 207 -2.44 0.94 4.59
C SER A 207 -3.92 0.69 4.95
N ALA A 208 -4.54 -0.32 4.37
CA ALA A 208 -5.91 -0.72 4.72
C ALA A 208 -6.03 -1.23 6.17
N SER A 209 -5.00 -1.89 6.69
CA SER A 209 -5.01 -2.46 8.04
C SER A 209 -5.08 -1.42 9.16
N VAL A 210 -4.65 -0.19 8.90
CA VAL A 210 -4.81 0.94 9.83
C VAL A 210 -6.28 1.23 10.07
N LEU A 211 -7.06 1.30 9.00
CA LEU A 211 -8.52 1.47 9.09
C LEU A 211 -9.18 0.25 9.74
N PHE A 212 -8.74 -0.96 9.39
CA PHE A 212 -9.23 -2.20 10.00
C PHE A 212 -8.97 -2.25 11.50
N ALA A 213 -7.86 -1.73 11.99
CA ALA A 213 -7.54 -1.68 13.42
C ALA A 213 -8.48 -0.72 14.19
N ILE A 214 -9.04 0.29 13.52
CA ILE A 214 -10.04 1.20 14.09
C ILE A 214 -11.41 0.54 14.10
N ASP A 215 -11.85 0.04 12.94
CA ASP A 215 -13.10 -0.71 12.76
C ASP A 215 -12.95 -1.68 11.58
N PRO A 216 -13.06 -3.01 11.83
CA PRO A 216 -12.91 -4.02 10.78
C PRO A 216 -13.82 -3.84 9.57
N THR A 217 -15.00 -3.24 9.75
CA THR A 217 -15.96 -3.03 8.66
C THR A 217 -15.52 -1.97 7.66
N THR A 218 -14.57 -1.10 8.02
CA THR A 218 -14.08 0.00 7.15
C THR A 218 -13.50 -0.47 5.83
N VAL A 219 -13.01 -1.70 5.75
CA VAL A 219 -12.36 -2.29 4.59
C VAL A 219 -13.17 -3.40 3.90
N ASP A 220 -14.49 -3.49 4.16
CA ASP A 220 -15.34 -4.51 3.55
C ASP A 220 -15.41 -4.42 2.02
N HIS A 221 -15.25 -3.23 1.46
CA HIS A 221 -15.22 -2.96 0.03
C HIS A 221 -13.86 -3.24 -0.63
N CYS A 222 -12.87 -3.66 0.16
CA CYS A 222 -11.51 -3.94 -0.31
C CYS A 222 -11.32 -5.43 -0.57
N LEU A 223 -10.86 -5.77 -1.77
CA LEU A 223 -10.29 -7.05 -2.15
C LEU A 223 -8.76 -6.95 -2.09
N VAL A 224 -8.07 -8.04 -1.78
CA VAL A 224 -6.62 -8.12 -1.87
C VAL A 224 -6.25 -8.84 -3.16
N ALA A 225 -5.45 -8.20 -4.01
CA ALA A 225 -5.12 -8.71 -5.33
C ALA A 225 -4.32 -10.00 -5.28
N HIS A 226 -3.27 -10.01 -4.52
CA HIS A 226 -2.38 -11.17 -4.50
C HIS A 226 -1.71 -11.37 -3.15
N ARG A 227 -1.34 -12.63 -2.87
CA ARG A 227 -0.42 -12.95 -1.77
C ARG A 227 1.00 -12.54 -2.18
N SER A 228 1.53 -11.53 -1.50
CA SER A 228 2.94 -11.16 -1.69
C SER A 228 3.86 -12.19 -1.04
N VAL A 229 5.08 -12.33 -1.54
CA VAL A 229 6.13 -13.17 -0.91
C VAL A 229 6.67 -12.59 0.41
N GLU A 230 6.27 -11.36 0.78
CA GLU A 230 6.61 -10.76 2.07
C GLU A 230 5.96 -11.57 3.21
N PRO A 231 6.74 -12.09 4.19
CA PRO A 231 6.20 -12.98 5.22
C PRO A 231 5.09 -12.35 6.05
N GLY A 232 5.23 -11.06 6.37
CA GLY A 232 4.22 -10.30 7.10
C GLY A 232 2.87 -10.23 6.38
N HIS A 233 2.84 -10.37 5.05
CA HIS A 233 1.59 -10.27 4.31
C HIS A 233 0.64 -11.44 4.60
N SER A 234 1.13 -12.68 4.59
CA SER A 234 0.29 -13.83 4.93
C SER A 234 -0.32 -13.73 6.32
N ARG A 235 0.50 -13.31 7.32
CA ARG A 235 0.01 -13.07 8.68
C ARG A 235 -1.05 -11.96 8.74
N LEU A 236 -0.84 -10.87 7.99
CA LEU A 236 -1.80 -9.77 7.94
C LEU A 236 -3.13 -10.18 7.32
N LEU A 237 -3.08 -10.95 6.23
CA LEU A 237 -4.28 -11.50 5.57
C LEU A 237 -5.11 -12.37 6.52
N GLU A 238 -4.46 -13.24 7.29
CA GLU A 238 -5.12 -14.07 8.31
C GLU A 238 -5.81 -13.21 9.38
N LEU A 239 -5.12 -12.20 9.91
CA LEU A 239 -5.66 -11.28 10.92
C LEU A 239 -6.86 -10.49 10.39
N MET A 240 -6.78 -10.00 9.16
CA MET A 240 -7.86 -9.25 8.50
C MET A 240 -8.97 -10.16 7.93
N ARG A 241 -8.79 -11.49 7.97
CA ARG A 241 -9.71 -12.47 7.35
C ARG A 241 -9.96 -12.18 5.88
N LYS A 242 -8.90 -11.81 5.15
CA LYS A 242 -8.92 -11.54 3.72
C LYS A 242 -8.24 -12.67 2.95
N GLU A 243 -8.90 -13.14 1.90
CA GLU A 243 -8.32 -14.09 0.96
C GLU A 243 -7.84 -13.34 -0.28
N PRO A 244 -6.60 -13.54 -0.73
CA PRO A 244 -6.09 -12.89 -1.94
C PRO A 244 -6.70 -13.55 -3.19
N VAL A 245 -6.95 -12.74 -4.22
CA VAL A 245 -7.48 -13.22 -5.51
C VAL A 245 -6.46 -14.10 -6.25
N LEU A 246 -5.17 -13.78 -6.14
CA LEU A 246 -4.07 -14.46 -6.82
C LEU A 246 -2.99 -14.92 -5.82
N ASP A 247 -2.34 -16.03 -6.13
CA ASP A 247 -1.15 -16.54 -5.43
C ASP A 247 -0.12 -17.00 -6.47
N LEU A 248 0.66 -16.05 -7.00
CA LEU A 248 1.59 -16.24 -8.11
C LEU A 248 3.05 -15.90 -7.73
N GLY A 249 3.35 -15.74 -6.43
CA GLY A 249 4.68 -15.36 -5.97
C GLY A 249 5.07 -13.92 -6.37
N LEU A 250 4.10 -13.02 -6.52
CA LEU A 250 4.35 -11.62 -6.90
C LEU A 250 4.99 -10.83 -5.76
N ARG A 251 5.86 -9.88 -6.13
CA ARG A 251 6.55 -9.01 -5.17
C ARG A 251 7.00 -7.67 -5.77
N LEU A 252 6.53 -7.32 -6.96
CA LEU A 252 6.98 -6.10 -7.64
C LEU A 252 6.38 -4.84 -7.00
N GLY A 253 5.12 -4.89 -6.58
CA GLY A 253 4.37 -3.71 -6.19
C GLY A 253 3.81 -2.96 -7.41
N GLU A 254 3.74 -1.64 -7.32
CA GLU A 254 3.39 -0.74 -8.44
C GLU A 254 1.98 -0.97 -9.00
N ALA A 255 1.05 -1.47 -8.19
CA ALA A 255 -0.29 -1.89 -8.61
C ALA A 255 -0.31 -3.04 -9.65
N THR A 256 0.81 -3.73 -9.87
CA THR A 256 0.87 -4.78 -10.90
C THR A 256 -0.03 -5.96 -10.59
N GLY A 257 -0.05 -6.44 -9.35
CA GLY A 257 -0.94 -7.50 -8.90
C GLY A 257 -2.41 -7.07 -8.91
N ALA A 258 -2.69 -5.82 -8.49
CA ALA A 258 -4.03 -5.28 -8.49
C ALA A 258 -4.61 -5.17 -9.90
N THR A 259 -3.84 -4.65 -10.84
CA THR A 259 -4.24 -4.54 -12.25
C THR A 259 -4.41 -5.92 -12.90
N LEU A 260 -3.52 -6.88 -12.59
CA LEU A 260 -3.64 -8.26 -13.07
C LEU A 260 -4.92 -8.94 -12.54
N ALA A 261 -5.31 -8.65 -11.30
CA ALA A 261 -6.51 -9.22 -10.70
C ALA A 261 -7.81 -8.73 -11.37
N ILE A 262 -7.81 -7.60 -12.10
CA ILE A 262 -8.96 -7.09 -12.85
C ILE A 262 -9.55 -8.19 -13.76
N GLY A 263 -8.69 -8.89 -14.51
CA GLY A 263 -9.14 -9.96 -15.41
C GLY A 263 -9.84 -11.10 -14.68
N THR A 264 -9.34 -11.50 -13.50
CA THR A 264 -9.96 -12.54 -12.66
C THR A 264 -11.29 -12.05 -12.06
N VAL A 265 -11.32 -10.83 -11.55
CA VAL A 265 -12.52 -10.21 -10.98
C VAL A 265 -13.60 -10.05 -12.06
N SER A 266 -13.24 -9.59 -13.24
CA SER A 266 -14.15 -9.49 -14.40
C SER A 266 -14.77 -10.85 -14.73
N TYR A 267 -13.94 -11.89 -14.86
CA TYR A 267 -14.42 -13.24 -15.17
C TYR A 267 -15.38 -13.81 -14.14
N THR A 268 -15.09 -13.60 -12.84
CA THR A 268 -15.86 -14.24 -11.75
C THR A 268 -17.09 -13.46 -11.32
N HIS A 269 -17.18 -12.17 -11.58
CA HIS A 269 -18.25 -11.30 -11.07
C HIS A 269 -19.22 -10.80 -12.15
N LEU A 270 -18.89 -10.94 -13.46
CA LEU A 270 -19.72 -10.49 -14.57
C LEU A 270 -20.45 -11.63 -15.30
N ARG A 271 -20.36 -12.87 -14.82
CA ARG A 271 -21.08 -14.02 -15.39
C ARG A 271 -22.20 -14.49 -14.50
#